data_37d9b104455291732865dcc481a7c48d
#
_entry.id   37d9b104455291732865dcc481a7c48d
#
_cell.length_a   1.000
_cell.length_b   1.000
_cell.length_c   1.000
_cell.angle_alpha   90.00
_cell.angle_beta   90.00
_cell.angle_gamma   90.00
#
_symmetry.space_group_name_H-M   'P 1'
#
loop_
_entity.id
_entity.type
_entity.pdbx_description
1 polymer ?
#
loop_
_entity_poly.entity_id
_entity_poly.type
_entity_poly.pdbx_seq_one_letter_code
_entity_poly.pdbx_strand_id
1 'polypeptide(L)'
;VALIHYEPFGIYAGKSASLDAIPEKGTVLVPNDLTNEARALLLLEAQGLITLKEDAGLEATKNDIVENPKNLDIVEIEAAQLPRSLQDGDVAVINGNYAIEAGLKVSDALATEDAESLAAQTYGNVIAVRAGEEESPKTKALIEALTSDEVKSFMESTYEGAVVPVF
;
A
#
# COMPACT_ATOMS: atom_id res chain seq x y z
N VAL A 1 5.69 9.58 -18.26
CA VAL A 1 5.91 8.99 -19.58
C VAL A 1 5.85 7.46 -19.57
N ALA A 2 6.11 6.83 -18.43
CA ALA A 2 5.93 5.38 -18.27
C ALA A 2 5.57 5.05 -16.83
N LEU A 3 4.69 4.07 -16.63
CA LEU A 3 4.44 3.41 -15.37
C LEU A 3 5.42 2.26 -15.24
N ILE A 4 6.03 2.07 -14.08
CA ILE A 4 7.10 1.07 -13.89
C ILE A 4 6.71 -0.03 -12.93
N HIS A 5 6.35 0.32 -11.72
CA HIS A 5 5.96 -0.66 -10.70
C HIS A 5 5.03 -0.04 -9.67
N TYR A 6 4.37 -0.88 -8.90
CA TYR A 6 3.73 -0.45 -7.66
C TYR A 6 4.25 -1.30 -6.49
N GLU A 7 4.07 -0.77 -5.29
CA GLU A 7 4.42 -1.42 -4.04
C GLU A 7 3.12 -1.61 -3.24
N PRO A 8 2.63 -2.87 -3.12
CA PRO A 8 1.36 -3.11 -2.45
C PRO A 8 1.43 -2.74 -0.97
N PHE A 9 0.37 -2.14 -0.47
CA PHE A 9 0.17 -2.04 0.97
C PHE A 9 -0.07 -3.43 1.54
N GLY A 10 0.37 -3.66 2.77
CA GLY A 10 0.08 -4.87 3.52
C GLY A 10 -0.50 -4.56 4.88
N ILE A 11 -1.39 -5.44 5.35
CA ILE A 11 -1.84 -5.49 6.74
C ILE A 11 -0.94 -6.47 7.46
N TYR A 12 -0.18 -6.01 8.43
CA TYR A 12 0.79 -6.82 9.17
C TYR A 12 0.31 -7.08 10.59
N ALA A 13 0.62 -8.28 11.09
CA ALA A 13 0.27 -8.73 12.43
C ALA A 13 1.05 -7.94 13.50
N GLY A 14 0.32 -7.35 14.45
CA GLY A 14 0.86 -6.79 15.67
C GLY A 14 0.58 -7.74 16.84
N LYS A 15 -0.40 -7.39 17.69
CA LYS A 15 -0.87 -8.25 18.79
C LYS A 15 -1.79 -9.36 18.29
N SER A 16 -2.51 -9.15 17.19
CA SER A 16 -3.42 -10.12 16.59
C SER A 16 -2.73 -10.87 15.45
N ALA A 17 -2.76 -12.21 15.48
CA ALA A 17 -2.09 -13.07 14.52
C ALA A 17 -2.87 -13.28 13.21
N SER A 18 -4.12 -12.81 13.13
CA SER A 18 -4.97 -12.87 11.93
C SER A 18 -6.02 -11.77 12.00
N LEU A 19 -6.67 -11.47 10.87
CA LEU A 19 -7.75 -10.46 10.80
C LEU A 19 -8.96 -10.86 11.66
N ASP A 20 -9.29 -12.14 11.70
CA ASP A 20 -10.39 -12.65 12.52
C ASP A 20 -10.11 -12.54 14.02
N ALA A 21 -8.83 -12.63 14.41
CA ALA A 21 -8.40 -12.55 15.81
C ALA A 21 -8.38 -11.13 16.37
N ILE A 22 -8.59 -10.10 15.54
CA ILE A 22 -8.68 -8.72 16.02
C ILE A 22 -9.90 -8.61 16.95
N PRO A 23 -9.70 -8.20 18.22
CA PRO A 23 -10.81 -8.12 19.18
C PRO A 23 -11.76 -6.96 18.87
N GLU A 24 -12.91 -6.96 19.54
CA GLU A 24 -13.74 -5.75 19.60
C GLU A 24 -12.94 -4.60 20.21
N LYS A 25 -13.02 -3.42 19.62
CA LYS A 25 -12.21 -2.22 19.95
C LYS A 25 -10.71 -2.45 19.75
N GLY A 26 -10.33 -3.41 18.89
CA GLY A 26 -8.92 -3.61 18.51
C GLY A 26 -8.32 -2.39 17.84
N THR A 27 -7.05 -2.14 18.06
CA THR A 27 -6.33 -0.99 17.52
C THR A 27 -5.75 -1.32 16.16
N VAL A 28 -6.11 -0.55 15.15
CA VAL A 28 -5.56 -0.62 13.78
C VAL A 28 -4.73 0.62 13.51
N LEU A 29 -3.43 0.44 13.27
CA LEU A 29 -2.52 1.53 12.96
C LEU A 29 -2.52 1.79 11.46
N VAL A 30 -2.68 3.06 11.05
CA VAL A 30 -2.69 3.49 9.64
C VAL A 30 -1.80 4.72 9.43
N PRO A 31 -1.33 5.00 8.19
CA PRO A 31 -0.63 6.25 7.89
C PRO A 31 -1.48 7.49 8.18
N ASN A 32 -0.84 8.59 8.59
CA ASN A 32 -1.51 9.84 8.94
C ASN A 32 -1.53 10.89 7.81
N ASP A 33 -0.93 10.59 6.67
CA ASP A 33 -1.06 11.46 5.49
C ASP A 33 -2.27 11.04 4.66
N LEU A 34 -2.98 12.03 4.13
CA LEU A 34 -4.28 11.86 3.47
C LEU A 34 -4.29 10.77 2.41
N THR A 35 -3.27 10.73 1.56
CA THR A 35 -3.19 9.77 0.44
C THR A 35 -3.03 8.34 0.94
N ASN A 36 -2.10 8.11 1.87
CA ASN A 36 -1.82 6.78 2.40
C ASN A 36 -2.87 6.33 3.41
N GLU A 37 -3.49 7.25 4.18
CA GLU A 37 -4.65 6.94 5.03
C GLU A 37 -5.80 6.39 4.18
N ALA A 38 -6.19 7.11 3.12
CA ALA A 38 -7.26 6.67 2.22
C ALA A 38 -6.98 5.29 1.65
N ARG A 39 -5.75 5.05 1.20
CA ARG A 39 -5.32 3.76 0.66
C ARG A 39 -5.40 2.63 1.70
N ALA A 40 -4.98 2.91 2.95
CA ALA A 40 -5.08 1.97 4.05
C ALA A 40 -6.54 1.64 4.39
N LEU A 41 -7.42 2.63 4.43
CA LEU A 41 -8.84 2.44 4.70
C LEU A 41 -9.54 1.63 3.61
N LEU A 42 -9.21 1.85 2.34
CA LEU A 42 -9.71 1.06 1.22
C LEU A 42 -9.27 -0.42 1.33
N LEU A 43 -8.04 -0.67 1.78
CA LEU A 43 -7.59 -2.04 2.03
C LEU A 43 -8.33 -2.70 3.20
N LEU A 44 -8.60 -1.98 4.29
CA LEU A 44 -9.41 -2.46 5.40
C LEU A 44 -10.86 -2.76 4.98
N GLU A 45 -11.43 -1.92 4.12
CA GLU A 45 -12.76 -2.14 3.53
C GLU A 45 -12.78 -3.39 2.65
N ALA A 46 -11.77 -3.57 1.78
CA ALA A 46 -11.64 -4.77 0.94
C ALA A 46 -11.56 -6.07 1.75
N GLN A 47 -11.08 -6.00 3.00
CA GLN A 47 -11.06 -7.14 3.92
C GLN A 47 -12.35 -7.25 4.77
N GLY A 48 -13.34 -6.38 4.55
CA GLY A 48 -14.62 -6.40 5.29
C GLY A 48 -14.50 -5.97 6.76
N LEU A 49 -13.43 -5.29 7.15
CA LEU A 49 -13.21 -4.81 8.52
C LEU A 49 -13.99 -3.54 8.82
N ILE A 50 -14.19 -2.70 7.81
CA ILE A 50 -14.97 -1.45 7.86
C ILE A 50 -15.74 -1.29 6.54
N THR A 51 -16.68 -0.34 6.51
CA THR A 51 -17.32 0.15 5.28
C THR A 51 -17.15 1.66 5.20
N LEU A 52 -16.72 2.16 4.05
CA LEU A 52 -16.58 3.59 3.77
C LEU A 52 -17.85 4.14 3.10
N LYS A 53 -17.99 5.47 3.08
CA LYS A 53 -19.00 6.14 2.25
C LYS A 53 -18.74 5.81 0.78
N GLU A 54 -19.81 5.65 0.00
CA GLU A 54 -19.76 5.26 -1.42
C GLU A 54 -18.85 6.14 -2.30
N ASP A 55 -18.71 7.41 -1.97
CA ASP A 55 -17.95 8.42 -2.71
C ASP A 55 -16.61 8.82 -2.06
N ALA A 56 -16.19 8.16 -0.99
CA ALA A 56 -14.97 8.50 -0.25
C ALA A 56 -13.70 8.30 -1.11
N GLY A 57 -13.61 7.17 -1.82
CA GLY A 57 -12.53 6.90 -2.78
C GLY A 57 -11.12 7.14 -2.24
N LEU A 58 -10.27 7.76 -3.06
CA LEU A 58 -8.86 8.02 -2.76
C LEU A 58 -8.62 9.23 -1.82
N GLU A 59 -9.68 9.85 -1.32
CA GLU A 59 -9.64 10.93 -0.33
C GLU A 59 -10.28 10.53 1.01
N ALA A 60 -10.55 9.23 1.19
CA ALA A 60 -11.15 8.70 2.39
C ALA A 60 -10.33 9.01 3.64
N THR A 61 -11.02 9.38 4.70
CA THR A 61 -10.47 9.55 6.05
C THR A 61 -11.25 8.67 7.02
N LYS A 62 -10.77 8.49 8.24
CA LYS A 62 -11.53 7.74 9.26
C LYS A 62 -12.94 8.30 9.54
N ASN A 63 -13.19 9.60 9.20
CA ASN A 63 -14.52 10.21 9.32
C ASN A 63 -15.50 9.72 8.24
N ASP A 64 -15.02 9.02 7.24
CA ASP A 64 -15.82 8.47 6.15
C ASP A 64 -16.21 7.01 6.39
N ILE A 65 -15.83 6.44 7.53
CA ILE A 65 -16.26 5.11 7.97
C ILE A 65 -17.72 5.17 8.38
N VAL A 66 -18.58 4.43 7.67
CA VAL A 66 -20.03 4.34 7.94
C VAL A 66 -20.41 3.09 8.71
N GLU A 67 -19.64 2.00 8.59
CA GLU A 67 -19.78 0.78 9.37
C GLU A 67 -18.43 0.34 9.93
N ASN A 68 -18.42 -0.02 11.19
CA ASN A 68 -17.26 -0.53 11.91
C ASN A 68 -17.75 -1.62 12.90
N PRO A 69 -18.00 -2.84 12.40
CA PRO A 69 -18.67 -3.87 13.17
C PRO A 69 -17.98 -4.27 14.46
N LYS A 70 -16.65 -4.20 14.50
CA LYS A 70 -15.84 -4.50 15.69
C LYS A 70 -15.50 -3.25 16.52
N ASN A 71 -16.03 -2.08 16.16
CA ASN A 71 -15.69 -0.79 16.80
C ASN A 71 -14.17 -0.55 16.85
N LEU A 72 -13.44 -0.89 15.77
CA LEU A 72 -11.98 -0.77 15.69
C LEU A 72 -11.54 0.67 15.98
N ASP A 73 -10.49 0.81 16.75
CA ASP A 73 -9.83 2.08 17.02
C ASP A 73 -8.79 2.34 15.91
N ILE A 74 -9.11 3.23 14.97
CA ILE A 74 -8.23 3.60 13.86
C ILE A 74 -7.30 4.71 14.33
N VAL A 75 -6.01 4.36 14.48
CA VAL A 75 -4.97 5.27 15.00
C VAL A 75 -4.01 5.65 13.88
N GLU A 76 -4.00 6.94 13.56
CA GLU A 76 -3.15 7.52 12.53
C GLU A 76 -1.74 7.81 13.07
N ILE A 77 -0.71 7.28 12.41
CA ILE A 77 0.70 7.49 12.76
C ILE A 77 1.48 7.85 11.50
N GLU A 78 2.59 8.54 11.65
CA GLU A 78 3.52 8.78 10.54
C GLU A 78 3.91 7.45 9.87
N ALA A 79 3.78 7.37 8.54
CA ALA A 79 3.96 6.14 7.78
C ALA A 79 5.30 5.44 8.05
N ALA A 80 6.39 6.21 8.16
CA ALA A 80 7.72 5.69 8.48
C ALA A 80 7.84 5.09 9.90
N GLN A 81 6.92 5.40 10.82
CA GLN A 81 6.92 4.88 12.18
C GLN A 81 6.11 3.59 12.33
N LEU A 82 5.20 3.30 11.40
CA LEU A 82 4.29 2.15 11.47
C LEU A 82 5.02 0.80 11.73
N PRO A 83 6.12 0.46 11.03
CA PRO A 83 6.80 -0.81 11.29
C PRO A 83 7.34 -0.92 12.73
N ARG A 84 7.77 0.19 13.32
CA ARG A 84 8.31 0.20 14.70
C ARG A 84 7.20 0.15 15.75
N SER A 85 6.03 0.68 15.40
CA SER A 85 4.84 0.70 16.28
C SER A 85 3.96 -0.54 16.13
N LEU A 86 4.36 -1.52 15.31
CA LEU A 86 3.55 -2.69 14.97
C LEU A 86 3.03 -3.43 16.23
N GLN A 87 3.83 -3.51 17.27
CA GLN A 87 3.45 -4.18 18.53
C GLN A 87 2.54 -3.33 19.45
N ASP A 88 2.29 -2.07 19.10
CA ASP A 88 1.38 -1.18 19.85
C ASP A 88 -0.07 -1.38 19.40
N GLY A 89 -0.30 -1.82 18.16
CA GLY A 89 -1.62 -2.14 17.59
C GLY A 89 -1.92 -3.64 17.54
N ASP A 90 -3.15 -3.98 17.23
CA ASP A 90 -3.56 -5.34 16.89
C ASP A 90 -3.04 -5.71 15.49
N VAL A 91 -3.15 -4.78 14.56
CA VAL A 91 -2.56 -4.84 13.21
C VAL A 91 -2.12 -3.44 12.79
N ALA A 92 -1.24 -3.37 11.79
CA ALA A 92 -0.87 -2.12 11.12
C ALA A 92 -0.95 -2.27 9.61
N VAL A 93 -1.43 -1.22 8.93
CA VAL A 93 -1.42 -1.11 7.47
C VAL A 93 -0.19 -0.33 7.05
N ILE A 94 0.74 -0.98 6.37
CA ILE A 94 2.09 -0.45 6.12
C ILE A 94 2.35 -0.36 4.62
N ASN A 95 2.91 0.77 4.18
CA ASN A 95 3.39 0.97 2.81
C ASN A 95 4.48 -0.04 2.46
N GLY A 96 4.50 -0.52 1.20
CA GLY A 96 5.46 -1.51 0.73
C GLY A 96 6.92 -1.13 0.96
N ASN A 97 7.31 0.11 0.64
CA ASN A 97 8.68 0.60 0.87
C ASN A 97 9.10 0.55 2.34
N TYR A 98 8.25 1.00 3.27
CA TYR A 98 8.56 0.96 4.71
C TYR A 98 8.56 -0.47 5.27
N ALA A 99 7.72 -1.35 4.73
CA ALA A 99 7.74 -2.76 5.08
C ALA A 99 9.09 -3.41 4.66
N ILE A 100 9.53 -3.18 3.42
CA ILE A 100 10.82 -3.67 2.90
C ILE A 100 11.98 -3.13 3.75
N GLU A 101 12.03 -1.83 4.02
CA GLU A 101 13.08 -1.20 4.83
C GLU A 101 13.15 -1.76 6.27
N ALA A 102 12.02 -2.17 6.82
CA ALA A 102 11.92 -2.79 8.14
C ALA A 102 12.20 -4.31 8.13
N GLY A 103 12.43 -4.90 6.95
CA GLY A 103 12.67 -6.34 6.80
C GLY A 103 11.40 -7.20 6.89
N LEU A 104 10.22 -6.59 6.79
CA LEU A 104 8.95 -7.31 6.69
C LEU A 104 8.81 -7.88 5.28
N LYS A 105 8.29 -9.10 5.17
CA LYS A 105 8.01 -9.73 3.89
C LYS A 105 6.54 -9.56 3.53
N VAL A 106 6.25 -9.35 2.26
CA VAL A 106 4.87 -9.32 1.76
C VAL A 106 4.16 -10.64 2.02
N SER A 107 4.88 -11.75 1.97
CA SER A 107 4.36 -13.09 2.31
C SER A 107 3.90 -13.22 3.77
N ASP A 108 4.36 -12.36 4.67
CA ASP A 108 3.99 -12.37 6.09
C ASP A 108 2.80 -11.44 6.38
N ALA A 109 2.35 -10.67 5.38
CA ALA A 109 1.17 -9.84 5.52
C ALA A 109 -0.09 -10.71 5.65
N LEU A 110 -1.01 -10.30 6.53
CA LEU A 110 -2.32 -10.93 6.71
C LEU A 110 -3.23 -10.73 5.50
N ALA A 111 -3.04 -9.60 4.80
CA ALA A 111 -3.65 -9.26 3.53
C ALA A 111 -2.79 -8.22 2.81
N THR A 112 -2.87 -8.18 1.50
CA THR A 112 -2.20 -7.19 0.64
C THR A 112 -3.20 -6.51 -0.27
N GLU A 113 -2.85 -5.32 -0.72
CA GLU A 113 -3.58 -4.60 -1.75
C GLU A 113 -3.60 -5.38 -3.06
N ASP A 114 -4.75 -5.44 -3.70
CA ASP A 114 -4.90 -6.06 -5.01
C ASP A 114 -4.30 -5.18 -6.11
N ALA A 115 -3.57 -5.78 -7.05
CA ALA A 115 -2.99 -5.10 -8.21
C ALA A 115 -4.03 -4.37 -9.08
N GLU A 116 -5.25 -4.90 -9.13
CA GLU A 116 -6.37 -4.32 -9.88
C GLU A 116 -7.14 -3.26 -9.09
N SER A 117 -6.74 -2.99 -7.82
CA SER A 117 -7.37 -1.96 -7.01
C SER A 117 -7.20 -0.57 -7.62
N LEU A 118 -8.16 0.32 -7.40
CA LEU A 118 -8.09 1.71 -7.82
C LEU A 118 -6.81 2.40 -7.31
N ALA A 119 -6.43 2.09 -6.07
CA ALA A 119 -5.26 2.67 -5.44
C ALA A 119 -3.96 2.16 -6.08
N ALA A 120 -3.80 0.86 -6.30
CA ALA A 120 -2.63 0.29 -6.95
C ALA A 120 -2.40 0.87 -8.36
N GLN A 121 -3.48 1.02 -9.13
CA GLN A 121 -3.42 1.60 -10.48
C GLN A 121 -3.13 3.11 -10.47
N THR A 122 -3.58 3.83 -9.45
CA THR A 122 -3.39 5.29 -9.35
C THR A 122 -2.00 5.65 -8.82
N TYR A 123 -1.49 4.91 -7.85
CA TYR A 123 -0.26 5.25 -7.12
C TYR A 123 0.97 4.45 -7.57
N GLY A 124 0.93 3.89 -8.78
CA GLY A 124 2.11 3.27 -9.36
C GLY A 124 3.26 4.27 -9.58
N ASN A 125 4.47 3.81 -9.42
CA ASN A 125 5.69 4.59 -9.62
C ASN A 125 5.96 4.84 -11.10
N VAL A 126 6.28 6.07 -11.48
CA VAL A 126 6.36 6.52 -12.86
C VAL A 126 7.71 7.17 -13.20
N ILE A 127 8.07 7.14 -14.48
CA ILE A 127 9.08 8.03 -15.03
C ILE A 127 8.38 9.34 -15.39
N ALA A 128 8.84 10.44 -14.78
CA ALA A 128 8.39 11.79 -15.11
C ALA A 128 9.52 12.56 -15.78
N VAL A 129 9.20 13.32 -16.83
CA VAL A 129 10.14 14.18 -17.57
C VAL A 129 9.56 15.60 -17.72
N ARG A 130 10.39 16.54 -18.12
CA ARG A 130 9.90 17.88 -18.43
C ARG A 130 9.02 17.85 -19.68
N ALA A 131 8.01 18.70 -19.71
CA ALA A 131 7.17 18.85 -20.90
C ALA A 131 8.02 19.18 -22.15
N GLY A 132 7.78 18.43 -23.21
CA GLY A 132 8.54 18.51 -24.46
C GLY A 132 9.75 17.56 -24.55
N GLU A 133 10.09 16.82 -23.49
CA GLU A 133 11.16 15.81 -23.49
C GLU A 133 10.63 14.37 -23.61
N GLU A 134 9.34 14.17 -23.75
CA GLU A 134 8.68 12.86 -23.78
C GLU A 134 9.25 11.95 -24.87
N GLU A 135 9.49 12.51 -26.05
CA GLU A 135 10.00 11.82 -27.23
C GLU A 135 11.53 11.93 -27.40
N SER A 136 12.24 12.51 -26.44
CA SER A 136 13.71 12.67 -26.55
C SER A 136 14.41 11.30 -26.60
N PRO A 137 15.54 11.17 -27.31
CA PRO A 137 16.30 9.91 -27.32
C PRO A 137 16.71 9.41 -25.93
N LYS A 138 17.00 10.35 -25.02
CA LYS A 138 17.32 10.06 -23.62
C LYS A 138 16.14 9.44 -22.89
N THR A 139 14.94 10.01 -23.03
CA THR A 139 13.72 9.49 -22.40
C THR A 139 13.37 8.10 -22.92
N LYS A 140 13.46 7.89 -24.25
CA LYS A 140 13.22 6.58 -24.87
C LYS A 140 14.19 5.53 -24.36
N ALA A 141 15.47 5.84 -24.31
CA ALA A 141 16.49 4.91 -23.80
C ALA A 141 16.27 4.57 -22.32
N LEU A 142 15.82 5.55 -21.49
CA LEU A 142 15.52 5.31 -20.08
C LEU A 142 14.30 4.40 -19.93
N ILE A 143 13.24 4.64 -20.69
CA ILE A 143 12.03 3.79 -20.67
C ILE A 143 12.41 2.37 -21.10
N GLU A 144 13.08 2.21 -22.24
CA GLU A 144 13.50 0.90 -22.76
C GLU A 144 14.34 0.12 -21.72
N ALA A 145 15.30 0.81 -21.07
CA ALA A 145 16.11 0.17 -20.04
C ALA A 145 15.32 -0.28 -18.83
N LEU A 146 14.40 0.57 -18.29
CA LEU A 146 13.63 0.29 -17.07
C LEU A 146 12.41 -0.62 -17.29
N THR A 147 11.99 -0.81 -18.55
CA THR A 147 10.87 -1.72 -18.89
C THR A 147 11.34 -2.97 -19.63
N SER A 148 12.63 -3.32 -19.49
CA SER A 148 13.21 -4.52 -20.09
C SER A 148 12.80 -5.79 -19.33
N ASP A 149 12.84 -6.94 -20.02
CA ASP A 149 12.60 -8.25 -19.41
C ASP A 149 13.63 -8.56 -18.30
N GLU A 150 14.85 -8.01 -18.39
CA GLU A 150 15.87 -8.16 -17.35
C GLU A 150 15.45 -7.43 -16.06
N VAL A 151 14.94 -6.21 -16.18
CA VAL A 151 14.45 -5.44 -15.02
C VAL A 151 13.21 -6.11 -14.43
N LYS A 152 12.30 -6.57 -15.24
CA LYS A 152 11.13 -7.33 -14.79
C LYS A 152 11.55 -8.57 -13.98
N SER A 153 12.40 -9.41 -14.54
CA SER A 153 12.90 -10.62 -13.87
C SER A 153 13.68 -10.29 -12.59
N PHE A 154 14.44 -9.19 -12.58
CA PHE A 154 15.11 -8.72 -11.37
C PHE A 154 14.12 -8.32 -10.28
N MET A 155 13.08 -7.54 -10.61
CA MET A 155 12.05 -7.13 -9.65
C MET A 155 11.35 -8.36 -9.05
N GLU A 156 10.88 -9.28 -9.90
CA GLU A 156 10.17 -10.49 -9.48
C GLU A 156 11.03 -11.39 -8.57
N SER A 157 12.29 -11.60 -8.94
CA SER A 157 13.18 -12.48 -8.17
C SER A 157 13.76 -11.86 -6.90
N THR A 158 13.93 -10.53 -6.88
CA THR A 158 14.57 -9.83 -5.76
C THR A 158 13.57 -9.43 -4.69
N TYR A 159 12.38 -8.99 -5.10
CA TYR A 159 11.40 -8.41 -4.19
C TYR A 159 10.23 -9.35 -3.87
N GLU A 160 10.12 -10.50 -4.52
CA GLU A 160 9.16 -11.57 -4.20
C GLU A 160 7.71 -11.06 -4.00
N GLY A 161 7.28 -10.12 -4.84
CA GLY A 161 5.95 -9.49 -4.79
C GLY A 161 5.88 -8.18 -3.99
N ALA A 162 6.94 -7.76 -3.31
CA ALA A 162 6.98 -6.47 -2.62
C ALA A 162 7.15 -5.27 -3.57
N VAL A 163 7.65 -5.51 -4.78
CA VAL A 163 7.70 -4.58 -5.90
C VAL A 163 7.15 -5.31 -7.13
N VAL A 164 6.04 -4.85 -7.67
CA VAL A 164 5.33 -5.52 -8.76
C VAL A 164 5.49 -4.70 -10.04
N PRO A 165 6.17 -5.24 -11.08
CA PRO A 165 6.26 -4.56 -12.37
C PRO A 165 4.89 -4.47 -13.04
N VAL A 166 4.62 -3.34 -13.73
CA VAL A 166 3.33 -3.05 -14.40
C VAL A 166 3.51 -2.66 -15.87
N PHE A 167 4.54 -3.14 -16.53
CA PHE A 167 4.85 -2.95 -17.94
C PHE A 167 5.00 -4.26 -18.68
#